data_06a036b329f851ddb7848db016cafd0f
#
_entry.id   06a036b329f851ddb7848db016cafd0f
#
_cell.length_a   1.000
_cell.length_b   1.000
_cell.length_c   1.000
_cell.angle_alpha   90.00
_cell.angle_beta   90.00
_cell.angle_gamma   90.00
#
_symmetry.space_group_name_H-M   'P 1'
#
loop_
_entity.id
_entity.type
_entity.pdbx_description
1 polymer ?
#
loop_
_entity_poly.entity_id
_entity_poly.type
_entity_poly.pdbx_seq_one_letter_code
_entity_poly.pdbx_strand_id
1 'polypeptide(L)'
;LGTESAFEVLARAKAMEAAGHKIIHLEIGEPDFPTAGHIVEAAVEALRAGHTHYVPAPGIPALRESVAAFLDRTGRLQTTPDRVVVTPGAKPIMFFTILALANEGDEVLYPDPGFPMYESITSFAGAVPVPVPLRERNDFRIDVGELENLVTERSKLLIINSPHNPCGSALTRQDCEAIADIALRHDLTVLTDEVYWAIRYGADGPGERPPLSLIHI
;
A
#
# COMPACT_ATOMS: atom_id res chain seq x y z
N LEU A 1 -18.12 8.38 3.69
CA LEU A 1 -16.74 7.97 3.95
C LEU A 1 -16.67 7.50 5.39
N GLY A 2 -16.36 6.22 5.62
CA GLY A 2 -16.06 5.72 6.95
C GLY A 2 -14.80 6.40 7.51
N THR A 3 -14.82 6.74 8.80
CA THR A 3 -13.61 7.14 9.51
C THR A 3 -12.74 5.92 9.76
N GLU A 4 -11.42 6.09 9.78
CA GLU A 4 -10.53 5.03 10.26
C GLU A 4 -10.86 4.77 11.74
N SER A 5 -11.52 3.65 12.02
CA SER A 5 -11.97 3.27 13.38
C SER A 5 -10.83 3.24 14.41
N ALA A 6 -9.59 2.98 13.98
CA ALA A 6 -8.41 2.99 14.83
C ALA A 6 -8.16 4.37 15.50
N PHE A 7 -8.38 5.47 14.78
CA PHE A 7 -8.23 6.82 15.36
C PHE A 7 -9.36 7.16 16.34
N GLU A 8 -10.56 6.63 16.13
CA GLU A 8 -11.66 6.77 17.10
C GLU A 8 -11.37 6.00 18.40
N VAL A 9 -10.80 4.78 18.25
CA VAL A 9 -10.36 3.98 19.40
C VAL A 9 -9.23 4.69 20.14
N LEU A 10 -8.25 5.28 19.43
CA LEU A 10 -7.18 6.07 20.04
C LEU A 10 -7.73 7.27 20.83
N ALA A 11 -8.67 8.02 20.26
CA ALA A 11 -9.28 9.15 20.94
C ALA A 11 -10.00 8.73 22.23
N ARG A 12 -10.70 7.60 22.19
CA ARG A 12 -11.36 7.00 23.37
C ARG A 12 -10.35 6.54 24.41
N ALA A 13 -9.27 5.86 23.99
CA ALA A 13 -8.19 5.40 24.87
C ALA A 13 -7.56 6.58 25.60
N LYS A 14 -7.21 7.65 24.88
CA LYS A 14 -6.65 8.88 25.49
C LYS A 14 -7.62 9.56 26.48
N ALA A 15 -8.91 9.58 26.19
CA ALA A 15 -9.90 10.11 27.12
C ALA A 15 -9.97 9.27 28.42
N MET A 16 -9.88 7.95 28.31
CA MET A 16 -9.82 7.05 29.46
C MET A 16 -8.54 7.23 30.29
N GLU A 17 -7.37 7.40 29.64
CA GLU A 17 -6.11 7.72 30.32
C GLU A 17 -6.21 9.04 31.08
N ALA A 18 -6.78 10.07 30.47
CA ALA A 18 -7.01 11.35 31.14
C ALA A 18 -7.96 11.24 32.37
N ALA A 19 -8.84 10.22 32.37
CA ALA A 19 -9.68 9.88 33.53
C ALA A 19 -8.97 8.99 34.56
N GLY A 20 -7.68 8.68 34.38
CA GLY A 20 -6.87 7.91 35.31
C GLY A 20 -6.83 6.39 35.07
N HIS A 21 -7.40 5.91 33.99
CA HIS A 21 -7.30 4.49 33.62
C HIS A 21 -5.95 4.15 33.01
N LYS A 22 -5.43 2.97 33.32
CA LYS A 22 -4.22 2.44 32.69
C LYS A 22 -4.60 1.67 31.43
N ILE A 23 -4.21 2.18 30.27
CA ILE A 23 -4.53 1.61 28.95
C ILE A 23 -3.30 0.96 28.34
N ILE A 24 -3.47 -0.17 27.68
CA ILE A 24 -2.48 -0.80 26.79
C ILE A 24 -2.93 -0.49 25.35
N HIS A 25 -2.13 0.32 24.65
CA HIS A 25 -2.45 0.75 23.29
C HIS A 25 -2.05 -0.32 22.28
N LEU A 26 -3.03 -0.80 21.47
CA LEU A 26 -2.83 -1.75 20.37
C LEU A 26 -3.60 -1.32 19.10
N GLU A 27 -4.22 -0.14 19.14
CA GLU A 27 -5.11 0.35 18.07
C GLU A 27 -4.37 0.98 16.89
N ILE A 28 -3.14 1.49 17.11
CA ILE A 28 -2.30 2.08 16.05
C ILE A 28 -0.91 1.46 16.11
N GLY A 29 -0.48 0.95 14.94
CA GLY A 29 0.88 0.48 14.75
C GLY A 29 1.73 1.56 14.09
N GLU A 30 2.77 2.01 14.78
CA GLU A 30 3.79 2.91 14.23
C GLU A 30 5.19 2.48 14.73
N PRO A 31 6.27 2.84 14.00
CA PRO A 31 7.62 2.59 14.51
C PRO A 31 7.83 3.26 15.86
N ASP A 32 8.43 2.55 16.80
CA ASP A 32 8.73 3.02 18.16
C ASP A 32 10.06 3.81 18.27
N PHE A 33 10.66 4.14 17.13
CA PHE A 33 11.90 4.91 17.03
C PHE A 33 11.70 6.15 16.15
N PRO A 34 12.43 7.25 16.43
CA PRO A 34 12.32 8.48 15.64
C PRO A 34 12.91 8.33 14.24
N THR A 35 12.58 9.28 13.37
CA THR A 35 13.23 9.41 12.05
C THR A 35 14.74 9.51 12.22
N ALA A 36 15.49 8.79 11.38
CA ALA A 36 16.94 8.75 11.45
C ALA A 36 17.56 10.15 11.32
N GLY A 37 18.56 10.47 12.15
CA GLY A 37 19.12 11.82 12.29
C GLY A 37 19.60 12.42 10.96
N HIS A 38 20.23 11.62 10.08
CA HIS A 38 20.69 12.11 8.77
C HIS A 38 19.55 12.55 7.85
N ILE A 39 18.34 11.96 7.99
CA ILE A 39 17.15 12.38 7.24
C ILE A 39 16.62 13.70 7.79
N VAL A 40 16.58 13.83 9.12
CA VAL A 40 16.17 15.06 9.79
C VAL A 40 17.08 16.22 9.39
N GLU A 41 18.41 16.03 9.48
CA GLU A 41 19.37 17.08 9.12
C GLU A 41 19.27 17.49 7.65
N ALA A 42 19.11 16.53 6.72
CA ALA A 42 18.91 16.84 5.31
C ALA A 42 17.66 17.70 5.07
N ALA A 43 16.58 17.45 5.79
CA ALA A 43 15.36 18.27 5.70
C ALA A 43 15.60 19.69 6.27
N VAL A 44 16.30 19.81 7.41
CA VAL A 44 16.67 21.09 8.02
C VAL A 44 17.56 21.92 7.08
N GLU A 45 18.57 21.28 6.48
CA GLU A 45 19.47 21.92 5.53
C GLU A 45 18.71 22.42 4.30
N ALA A 46 17.81 21.62 3.74
CA ALA A 46 16.99 22.02 2.60
C ALA A 46 16.10 23.25 2.93
N LEU A 47 15.48 23.28 4.11
CA LEU A 47 14.71 24.44 4.58
C LEU A 47 15.59 25.69 4.72
N ARG A 48 16.76 25.58 5.32
CA ARG A 48 17.72 26.68 5.47
C ARG A 48 18.26 27.19 4.12
N ALA A 49 18.40 26.27 3.13
CA ALA A 49 18.78 26.61 1.77
C ALA A 49 17.65 27.27 0.94
N GLY A 50 16.45 27.43 1.52
CA GLY A 50 15.33 28.11 0.87
C GLY A 50 14.50 27.22 -0.08
N HIS A 51 14.58 25.90 0.05
CA HIS A 51 13.71 24.97 -0.69
C HIS A 51 12.26 25.01 -0.17
N THR A 52 11.60 26.17 -0.28
CA THR A 52 10.27 26.45 0.28
C THR A 52 9.30 26.99 -0.78
N HIS A 53 9.64 26.82 -2.05
CA HIS A 53 8.86 27.33 -3.18
C HIS A 53 8.07 26.22 -3.88
N TYR A 54 7.17 26.63 -4.79
CA TYR A 54 6.43 25.70 -5.62
C TYR A 54 7.35 24.78 -6.43
N VAL A 55 6.93 23.53 -6.54
CA VAL A 55 7.62 22.49 -7.30
C VAL A 55 6.65 21.85 -8.31
N PRO A 56 7.15 21.13 -9.32
CA PRO A 56 6.32 20.37 -10.25
C PRO A 56 5.38 19.39 -9.51
N ALA A 57 4.13 19.29 -9.97
CA ALA A 57 3.11 18.43 -9.35
C ALA A 57 3.55 16.96 -9.13
N PRO A 58 4.30 16.31 -10.03
CA PRO A 58 4.77 14.94 -9.78
C PRO A 58 5.97 14.84 -8.83
N GLY A 59 6.46 15.95 -8.29
CA GLY A 59 7.63 16.03 -7.41
C GLY A 59 8.87 16.60 -8.10
N ILE A 60 9.88 16.96 -7.29
CA ILE A 60 11.14 17.53 -7.79
C ILE A 60 11.92 16.50 -8.62
N PRO A 61 12.55 16.90 -9.75
CA PRO A 61 13.28 15.98 -10.64
C PRO A 61 14.30 15.12 -9.90
N ALA A 62 15.13 15.71 -9.05
CA ALA A 62 16.17 15.01 -8.30
C ALA A 62 15.63 13.87 -7.43
N LEU A 63 14.44 14.03 -6.81
CA LEU A 63 13.81 12.97 -6.02
C LEU A 63 13.28 11.86 -6.95
N ARG A 64 12.63 12.23 -8.06
CA ARG A 64 12.11 11.26 -9.04
C ARG A 64 13.21 10.42 -9.66
N GLU A 65 14.35 11.03 -9.99
CA GLU A 65 15.57 10.36 -10.46
C GLU A 65 16.13 9.40 -9.40
N SER A 66 16.19 9.85 -8.14
CA SER A 66 16.66 9.03 -7.03
C SER A 66 15.77 7.83 -6.77
N VAL A 67 14.45 7.99 -6.89
CA VAL A 67 13.48 6.89 -6.75
C VAL A 67 13.66 5.88 -7.89
N ALA A 68 13.72 6.33 -9.14
CA ALA A 68 13.93 5.44 -10.28
C ALA A 68 15.25 4.65 -10.16
N ALA A 69 16.34 5.33 -9.81
CA ALA A 69 17.64 4.68 -9.58
C ALA A 69 17.62 3.71 -8.38
N PHE A 70 16.85 4.00 -7.33
CA PHE A 70 16.68 3.09 -6.20
C PHE A 70 15.95 1.81 -6.61
N LEU A 71 14.86 1.92 -7.36
CA LEU A 71 14.06 0.78 -7.82
C LEU A 71 14.91 -0.11 -8.76
N ASP A 72 15.64 0.47 -9.69
CA ASP A 72 16.54 -0.28 -10.58
C ASP A 72 17.65 -0.97 -9.80
N ARG A 73 18.38 -0.25 -8.94
CA ARG A 73 19.47 -0.79 -8.12
C ARG A 73 19.03 -1.93 -7.19
N THR A 74 17.81 -1.85 -6.68
CA THR A 74 17.24 -2.91 -5.84
C THR A 74 16.65 -4.06 -6.66
N GLY A 75 16.62 -3.96 -7.98
CA GLY A 75 16.06 -4.96 -8.88
C GLY A 75 14.54 -5.12 -8.71
N ARG A 76 13.86 -4.08 -8.20
CA ARG A 76 12.42 -4.12 -7.98
C ARG A 76 11.64 -3.74 -9.22
N LEU A 77 12.10 -2.71 -9.92
CA LEU A 77 11.43 -2.20 -11.12
C LEU A 77 12.42 -1.41 -11.96
N GLN A 78 12.52 -1.75 -13.23
CA GLN A 78 13.17 -0.86 -14.21
C GLN A 78 12.17 0.22 -14.60
N THR A 79 12.44 1.46 -14.22
CA THR A 79 11.56 2.58 -14.50
C THR A 79 12.34 3.84 -14.81
N THR A 80 11.67 4.85 -15.31
CA THR A 80 12.24 6.15 -15.64
C THR A 80 11.63 7.25 -14.76
N PRO A 81 12.32 8.37 -14.52
CA PRO A 81 11.83 9.43 -13.64
C PRO A 81 10.48 10.00 -14.05
N ASP A 82 10.13 9.98 -15.34
CA ASP A 82 8.83 10.45 -15.84
C ASP A 82 7.65 9.58 -15.41
N ARG A 83 7.90 8.34 -15.00
CA ARG A 83 6.90 7.41 -14.44
C ARG A 83 6.81 7.44 -12.90
N VAL A 84 7.56 8.34 -12.26
CA VAL A 84 7.53 8.50 -10.80
C VAL A 84 6.70 9.70 -10.42
N VAL A 85 5.74 9.50 -9.52
CA VAL A 85 4.94 10.56 -8.89
C VAL A 85 5.12 10.49 -7.39
N VAL A 86 5.50 11.62 -6.79
CA VAL A 86 5.70 11.74 -5.34
C VAL A 86 4.46 12.35 -4.71
N THR A 87 3.97 11.72 -3.65
CA THR A 87 2.78 12.18 -2.91
C THR A 87 3.08 12.28 -1.41
N PRO A 88 2.29 13.05 -0.64
CA PRO A 88 2.43 13.09 0.82
C PRO A 88 1.87 11.80 1.46
N GLY A 89 2.62 10.73 1.39
CA GLY A 89 2.25 9.38 1.83
C GLY A 89 1.54 8.56 0.75
N ALA A 90 1.17 7.30 1.09
CA ALA A 90 0.57 6.35 0.14
C ALA A 90 -0.94 6.54 -0.07
N LYS A 91 -1.68 7.11 0.89
CA LYS A 91 -3.14 7.29 0.78
C LYS A 91 -3.58 8.07 -0.48
N PRO A 92 -2.95 9.21 -0.84
CA PRO A 92 -3.30 9.90 -2.08
C PRO A 92 -3.06 9.07 -3.34
N ILE A 93 -2.08 8.17 -3.34
CA ILE A 93 -1.81 7.29 -4.49
C ILE A 93 -3.01 6.36 -4.72
N MET A 94 -3.50 5.69 -3.68
CA MET A 94 -4.69 4.84 -3.75
C MET A 94 -5.91 5.62 -4.23
N PHE A 95 -6.12 6.81 -3.65
CA PHE A 95 -7.25 7.68 -4.02
C PHE A 95 -7.21 8.06 -5.50
N PHE A 96 -6.08 8.56 -5.99
CA PHE A 96 -5.95 8.97 -7.39
C PHE A 96 -6.01 7.77 -8.35
N THR A 97 -5.43 6.64 -7.98
CA THR A 97 -5.45 5.45 -8.83
C THR A 97 -6.87 4.91 -9.00
N ILE A 98 -7.62 4.77 -7.90
CA ILE A 98 -9.01 4.28 -7.96
C ILE A 98 -9.87 5.25 -8.78
N LEU A 99 -9.79 6.57 -8.51
CA LEU A 99 -10.55 7.57 -9.27
C LEU A 99 -10.18 7.65 -10.75
N ALA A 100 -8.94 7.33 -11.11
CA ALA A 100 -8.49 7.36 -12.51
C ALA A 100 -8.92 6.12 -13.31
N LEU A 101 -9.13 4.98 -12.64
CA LEU A 101 -9.29 3.69 -13.31
C LEU A 101 -10.69 3.09 -13.15
N ALA A 102 -11.44 3.46 -12.11
CA ALA A 102 -12.75 2.90 -11.83
C ALA A 102 -13.84 3.96 -11.96
N ASN A 103 -14.90 3.63 -12.69
CA ASN A 103 -16.10 4.43 -12.86
C ASN A 103 -17.26 3.85 -12.02
N GLU A 104 -18.39 4.54 -12.03
CA GLU A 104 -19.62 4.05 -11.41
C GLU A 104 -20.01 2.66 -11.95
N GLY A 105 -20.14 1.69 -11.03
CA GLY A 105 -20.50 0.32 -11.34
C GLY A 105 -19.33 -0.60 -11.73
N ASP A 106 -18.13 -0.07 -11.96
CA ASP A 106 -16.93 -0.89 -12.10
C ASP A 106 -16.57 -1.55 -10.75
N GLU A 107 -15.98 -2.74 -10.80
CA GLU A 107 -15.59 -3.49 -9.63
C GLU A 107 -14.11 -3.31 -9.32
N VAL A 108 -13.81 -3.08 -8.02
CA VAL A 108 -12.46 -3.02 -7.47
C VAL A 108 -12.30 -4.13 -6.45
N LEU A 109 -11.45 -5.10 -6.76
CA LEU A 109 -11.13 -6.21 -5.86
C LEU A 109 -10.05 -5.76 -4.87
N TYR A 110 -10.23 -6.09 -3.58
CA TYR A 110 -9.29 -5.72 -2.53
C TYR A 110 -9.22 -6.80 -1.43
N PRO A 111 -8.09 -6.97 -0.71
CA PRO A 111 -7.96 -7.99 0.33
C PRO A 111 -8.82 -7.67 1.55
N ASP A 112 -9.51 -8.70 2.10
CA ASP A 112 -10.31 -8.62 3.31
C ASP A 112 -9.97 -9.80 4.27
N PRO A 113 -9.52 -9.53 5.53
CA PRO A 113 -9.30 -8.21 6.11
C PRO A 113 -8.23 -7.41 5.37
N GLY A 114 -8.34 -6.07 5.38
CA GLY A 114 -7.42 -5.19 4.68
C GLY A 114 -7.43 -3.76 5.21
N PHE A 115 -6.67 -2.89 4.55
CA PHE A 115 -6.65 -1.49 4.94
C PHE A 115 -7.99 -0.83 4.58
N PRO A 116 -8.71 -0.20 5.54
CA PRO A 116 -10.08 0.27 5.35
C PRO A 116 -10.27 1.28 4.22
N MET A 117 -9.17 1.93 3.81
CA MET A 117 -9.23 2.94 2.75
C MET A 117 -9.53 2.33 1.37
N TYR A 118 -9.23 1.06 1.12
CA TYR A 118 -9.52 0.42 -0.16
C TYR A 118 -11.03 0.44 -0.45
N GLU A 119 -11.82 -0.08 0.48
CA GLU A 119 -13.28 -0.08 0.38
C GLU A 119 -13.87 1.34 0.38
N SER A 120 -13.39 2.19 1.30
CA SER A 120 -13.91 3.56 1.45
C SER A 120 -13.71 4.40 0.19
N ILE A 121 -12.53 4.33 -0.44
CA ILE A 121 -12.24 5.10 -1.66
C ILE A 121 -13.00 4.53 -2.85
N THR A 122 -13.09 3.21 -2.97
CA THR A 122 -13.86 2.54 -4.00
C THR A 122 -15.33 2.96 -3.97
N SER A 123 -15.95 2.91 -2.80
CA SER A 123 -17.33 3.37 -2.59
C SER A 123 -17.50 4.86 -2.87
N PHE A 124 -16.52 5.69 -2.49
CA PHE A 124 -16.53 7.13 -2.78
C PHE A 124 -16.49 7.41 -4.29
N ALA A 125 -15.75 6.63 -5.05
CA ALA A 125 -15.68 6.73 -6.51
C ALA A 125 -16.96 6.29 -7.22
N GLY A 126 -17.94 5.71 -6.50
CA GLY A 126 -19.14 5.10 -7.10
C GLY A 126 -18.90 3.71 -7.65
N ALA A 127 -17.70 3.17 -7.49
CA ALA A 127 -17.36 1.80 -7.89
C ALA A 127 -17.83 0.79 -6.82
N VAL A 128 -17.86 -0.47 -7.21
CA VAL A 128 -18.32 -1.58 -6.36
C VAL A 128 -17.11 -2.23 -5.69
N PRO A 129 -16.98 -2.16 -4.36
CA PRO A 129 -15.91 -2.85 -3.65
C PRO A 129 -16.20 -4.35 -3.58
N VAL A 130 -15.25 -5.17 -4.04
CA VAL A 130 -15.33 -6.63 -4.05
C VAL A 130 -14.26 -7.20 -3.12
N PRO A 131 -14.64 -7.66 -1.91
CA PRO A 131 -13.67 -8.20 -0.96
C PRO A 131 -13.13 -9.57 -1.43
N VAL A 132 -11.81 -9.71 -1.42
CA VAL A 132 -11.10 -10.99 -1.63
C VAL A 132 -10.73 -11.55 -0.26
N PRO A 133 -11.38 -12.63 0.20
CA PRO A 133 -11.21 -13.10 1.57
C PRO A 133 -9.79 -13.66 1.81
N LEU A 134 -9.11 -13.17 2.83
CA LEU A 134 -7.87 -13.75 3.34
C LEU A 134 -8.19 -14.64 4.52
N ARG A 135 -7.80 -15.91 4.45
CA ARG A 135 -8.18 -16.90 5.45
C ARG A 135 -6.97 -17.45 6.19
N GLU A 136 -7.12 -17.70 7.48
CA GLU A 136 -6.10 -18.28 8.34
C GLU A 136 -5.57 -19.63 7.78
N ARG A 137 -6.46 -20.47 7.22
CA ARG A 137 -6.08 -21.75 6.62
C ARG A 137 -5.09 -21.63 5.44
N ASN A 138 -4.95 -20.43 4.86
CA ASN A 138 -4.00 -20.10 3.78
C ASN A 138 -2.98 -19.04 4.26
N ASP A 139 -2.66 -19.02 5.56
CA ASP A 139 -1.74 -18.06 6.16
C ASP A 139 -2.08 -16.59 5.82
N PHE A 140 -3.36 -16.26 5.70
CA PHE A 140 -3.87 -14.96 5.26
C PHE A 140 -3.29 -14.47 3.92
N ARG A 141 -2.91 -15.39 3.04
CA ARG A 141 -2.54 -15.06 1.66
C ARG A 141 -3.77 -15.15 0.75
N ILE A 142 -3.71 -14.49 -0.39
CA ILE A 142 -4.75 -14.58 -1.41
C ILE A 142 -4.85 -16.04 -1.89
N ASP A 143 -6.06 -16.60 -1.87
CA ASP A 143 -6.39 -17.84 -2.55
C ASP A 143 -6.68 -17.51 -4.02
N VAL A 144 -5.79 -17.96 -4.92
CA VAL A 144 -5.83 -17.63 -6.34
C VAL A 144 -7.11 -18.15 -7.00
N GLY A 145 -7.58 -19.34 -6.61
CA GLY A 145 -8.83 -19.90 -7.13
C GLY A 145 -10.06 -19.13 -6.65
N GLU A 146 -10.06 -18.66 -5.39
CA GLU A 146 -11.13 -17.81 -4.86
C GLU A 146 -11.12 -16.43 -5.54
N LEU A 147 -9.92 -15.85 -5.75
CA LEU A 147 -9.77 -14.59 -6.48
C LEU A 147 -10.35 -14.70 -7.90
N GLU A 148 -9.98 -15.73 -8.65
CA GLU A 148 -10.44 -15.90 -10.03
C GLU A 148 -11.96 -16.02 -10.13
N ASN A 149 -12.60 -16.69 -9.18
CA ASN A 149 -14.07 -16.81 -9.12
C ASN A 149 -14.78 -15.49 -8.80
N LEU A 150 -14.09 -14.50 -8.24
CA LEU A 150 -14.65 -13.17 -7.94
C LEU A 150 -14.53 -12.20 -9.11
N VAL A 151 -13.67 -12.49 -10.10
CA VAL A 151 -13.48 -11.63 -11.26
C VAL A 151 -14.68 -11.72 -12.20
N THR A 152 -15.20 -10.58 -12.62
CA THR A 152 -16.29 -10.45 -13.61
C THR A 152 -15.87 -9.52 -14.75
N GLU A 153 -16.71 -9.35 -15.74
CA GLU A 153 -16.50 -8.40 -16.85
C GLU A 153 -16.46 -6.92 -16.39
N ARG A 154 -16.99 -6.64 -15.18
CA ARG A 154 -16.96 -5.30 -14.57
C ARG A 154 -15.69 -5.06 -13.73
N SER A 155 -14.92 -6.07 -13.47
CA SER A 155 -13.69 -5.96 -12.69
C SER A 155 -12.65 -5.14 -13.45
N LYS A 156 -12.13 -4.06 -12.86
CA LYS A 156 -11.16 -3.13 -13.47
C LYS A 156 -9.85 -3.06 -12.72
N LEU A 157 -9.91 -3.13 -11.40
CA LEU A 157 -8.77 -2.94 -10.54
C LEU A 157 -8.68 -4.05 -9.50
N LEU A 158 -7.50 -4.63 -9.34
CA LEU A 158 -7.16 -5.51 -8.25
C LEU A 158 -6.13 -4.80 -7.35
N ILE A 159 -6.45 -4.64 -6.09
CA ILE A 159 -5.52 -4.11 -5.08
C ILE A 159 -4.91 -5.29 -4.34
N ILE A 160 -3.58 -5.32 -4.24
CA ILE A 160 -2.84 -6.25 -3.41
C ILE A 160 -1.95 -5.48 -2.43
N ASN A 161 -1.78 -6.02 -1.22
CA ASN A 161 -0.89 -5.45 -0.21
C ASN A 161 0.05 -6.56 0.29
N SER A 162 1.34 -6.39 0.07
CA SER A 162 2.34 -7.39 0.49
C SER A 162 3.69 -6.74 0.81
N PRO A 163 4.23 -6.91 2.03
CA PRO A 163 3.61 -7.55 3.21
C PRO A 163 2.29 -6.91 3.62
N HIS A 164 1.38 -7.73 4.15
CA HIS A 164 -0.04 -7.36 4.31
C HIS A 164 -0.33 -6.68 5.65
N ASN A 165 -1.13 -5.62 5.61
CA ASN A 165 -1.74 -4.97 6.77
C ASN A 165 -3.24 -5.34 6.82
N PRO A 166 -3.76 -5.97 7.91
CA PRO A 166 -3.11 -6.16 9.22
C PRO A 166 -2.48 -7.54 9.45
N CYS A 167 -2.57 -8.49 8.51
CA CYS A 167 -2.30 -9.90 8.80
C CYS A 167 -0.80 -10.25 8.87
N GLY A 168 0.10 -9.42 8.34
CA GLY A 168 1.54 -9.68 8.32
C GLY A 168 1.98 -10.76 7.31
N SER A 169 1.06 -11.34 6.55
CA SER A 169 1.37 -12.30 5.49
C SER A 169 2.13 -11.65 4.34
N ALA A 170 2.86 -12.46 3.58
CA ALA A 170 3.53 -11.99 2.37
C ALA A 170 3.26 -12.97 1.22
N LEU A 171 3.01 -12.43 0.04
CA LEU A 171 2.84 -13.23 -1.17
C LEU A 171 4.15 -13.93 -1.53
N THR A 172 4.06 -15.17 -1.98
CA THR A 172 5.16 -15.89 -2.59
C THR A 172 5.32 -15.50 -4.06
N ARG A 173 6.46 -15.87 -4.68
CA ARG A 173 6.63 -15.71 -6.13
C ARG A 173 5.52 -16.43 -6.91
N GLN A 174 5.15 -17.64 -6.50
CA GLN A 174 4.09 -18.41 -7.14
C GLN A 174 2.73 -17.71 -7.04
N ASP A 175 2.42 -17.11 -5.88
CA ASP A 175 1.19 -16.31 -5.73
C ASP A 175 1.20 -15.12 -6.71
N CYS A 176 2.33 -14.41 -6.81
CA CYS A 176 2.46 -13.27 -7.71
C CYS A 176 2.31 -13.67 -9.18
N GLU A 177 2.93 -14.76 -9.61
CA GLU A 177 2.82 -15.28 -10.97
C GLU A 177 1.38 -15.65 -11.31
N ALA A 178 0.70 -16.35 -10.41
CA ALA A 178 -0.69 -16.74 -10.61
C ALA A 178 -1.66 -15.52 -10.62
N ILE A 179 -1.43 -14.52 -9.78
CA ILE A 179 -2.21 -13.28 -9.78
C ILE A 179 -1.98 -12.51 -11.09
N ALA A 180 -0.73 -12.46 -11.58
CA ALA A 180 -0.42 -11.80 -12.85
C ALA A 180 -1.12 -12.48 -14.03
N ASP A 181 -1.16 -13.82 -14.06
CA ASP A 181 -1.88 -14.58 -15.08
C ASP A 181 -3.39 -14.26 -15.08
N ILE A 182 -4.00 -14.16 -13.90
CA ILE A 182 -5.41 -13.74 -13.78
C ILE A 182 -5.58 -12.31 -14.32
N ALA A 183 -4.73 -11.39 -13.90
CA ALA A 183 -4.81 -9.99 -14.31
C ALA A 183 -4.69 -9.85 -15.83
N LEU A 184 -3.77 -10.57 -16.46
CA LEU A 184 -3.60 -10.57 -17.92
C LEU A 184 -4.78 -11.16 -18.66
N ARG A 185 -5.32 -12.30 -18.17
CA ARG A 185 -6.47 -12.95 -18.82
C ARG A 185 -7.76 -12.12 -18.76
N HIS A 186 -7.90 -11.32 -17.73
CA HIS A 186 -9.12 -10.54 -17.48
C HIS A 186 -8.95 -9.03 -17.70
N ASP A 187 -7.81 -8.61 -18.27
CA ASP A 187 -7.48 -7.19 -18.52
C ASP A 187 -7.63 -6.30 -17.26
N LEU A 188 -7.17 -6.82 -16.11
CA LEU A 188 -7.20 -6.09 -14.84
C LEU A 188 -5.97 -5.23 -14.69
N THR A 189 -6.15 -3.99 -14.22
CA THR A 189 -5.03 -3.23 -13.65
C THR A 189 -4.76 -3.71 -12.23
N VAL A 190 -3.48 -3.85 -11.86
CA VAL A 190 -3.08 -4.24 -10.50
C VAL A 190 -2.41 -3.08 -9.80
N LEU A 191 -2.94 -2.68 -8.64
CA LEU A 191 -2.31 -1.74 -7.72
C LEU A 191 -1.61 -2.53 -6.61
N THR A 192 -0.28 -2.45 -6.55
CA THR A 192 0.50 -3.08 -5.49
C THR A 192 0.82 -2.07 -4.39
N ASP A 193 0.29 -2.31 -3.20
CA ASP A 193 0.64 -1.56 -2.00
C ASP A 193 1.79 -2.27 -1.28
N GLU A 194 2.98 -1.70 -1.39
CA GLU A 194 4.23 -2.29 -0.90
C GLU A 194 4.88 -1.45 0.21
N VAL A 195 4.09 -0.70 0.98
CA VAL A 195 4.61 0.19 2.05
C VAL A 195 5.45 -0.55 3.08
N TYR A 196 5.24 -1.85 3.26
CA TYR A 196 5.96 -2.71 4.22
C TYR A 196 7.04 -3.59 3.57
N TRP A 197 7.42 -3.36 2.31
CA TRP A 197 8.33 -4.24 1.56
C TRP A 197 9.66 -4.54 2.27
N ALA A 198 10.17 -3.61 3.08
CA ALA A 198 11.41 -3.77 3.83
C ALA A 198 11.23 -4.40 5.22
N ILE A 199 9.98 -4.61 5.66
CA ILE A 199 9.64 -5.18 6.97
C ILE A 199 9.20 -6.62 6.77
N ARG A 200 10.17 -7.54 6.71
CA ARG A 200 9.94 -8.98 6.65
C ARG A 200 10.72 -9.71 7.74
N TYR A 201 10.06 -10.69 8.33
CA TYR A 201 10.64 -11.61 9.30
C TYR A 201 10.43 -13.03 8.77
N GLY A 202 11.45 -13.87 8.75
CA GLY A 202 11.32 -15.24 8.27
C GLY A 202 12.64 -16.00 8.16
N ALA A 203 12.56 -17.26 7.75
CA ALA A 203 13.69 -18.18 7.66
C ALA A 203 14.77 -17.75 6.65
N ASP A 204 14.44 -16.85 5.75
CA ASP A 204 15.28 -16.45 4.64
C ASP A 204 16.32 -15.37 5.01
N GLY A 205 16.34 -14.95 6.29
CA GLY A 205 17.34 -14.03 6.85
C GLY A 205 17.21 -12.56 6.39
N PRO A 206 17.94 -11.65 7.06
CA PRO A 206 17.96 -10.25 6.65
C PRO A 206 18.74 -10.13 5.33
N GLY A 207 18.03 -9.93 4.22
CA GLY A 207 18.63 -9.73 2.90
C GLY A 207 17.96 -10.49 1.76
N GLU A 208 17.13 -11.49 2.01
CA GLU A 208 16.29 -12.03 0.93
C GLU A 208 15.22 -11.02 0.55
N ARG A 209 15.26 -10.67 -0.73
CA ARG A 209 14.31 -9.72 -1.28
C ARG A 209 12.93 -10.34 -1.29
N PRO A 210 11.86 -9.62 -0.89
CA PRO A 210 10.50 -10.08 -1.12
C PRO A 210 10.34 -10.40 -2.60
N PRO A 211 9.45 -11.34 -2.97
CA PRO A 211 9.13 -11.56 -4.37
C PRO A 211 8.83 -10.20 -5.01
N LEU A 212 9.37 -10.04 -6.18
CA LEU A 212 9.24 -8.81 -6.95
C LEU A 212 7.77 -8.45 -7.10
N SER A 213 7.49 -7.17 -7.13
CA SER A 213 6.21 -6.62 -7.54
C SER A 213 5.74 -7.29 -8.84
N LEU A 214 4.45 -7.51 -8.98
CA LEU A 214 3.80 -8.09 -10.17
C LEU A 214 4.19 -7.41 -11.50
N ILE A 215 4.80 -6.23 -11.46
CA ILE A 215 5.25 -5.46 -12.63
C ILE A 215 6.45 -6.11 -13.35
N HIS A 216 7.07 -7.14 -12.77
CA HIS A 216 8.24 -7.83 -13.35
C HIS A 216 7.92 -9.22 -13.90
N ILE A 217 6.66 -9.55 -14.05
CA ILE A 217 6.21 -10.81 -14.64
C ILE A 217 5.75 -10.60 -16.05
#